data_91f7c5c7702e79366a57b005a24148cd
#
_entry.id   91f7c5c7702e79366a57b005a24148cd
#
_cell.length_a   1.000
_cell.length_b   1.000
_cell.length_c   1.000
_cell.angle_alpha   90.00
_cell.angle_beta   90.00
_cell.angle_gamma   90.00
#
_symmetry.space_group_name_H-M   'P 1'
#
loop_
_entity.id
_entity.type
_entity.pdbx_description
1 polymer ?
#
loop_
_entity_poly.entity_id
_entity_poly.type
_entity_poly.pdbx_seq_one_letter_code
_entity_poly.pdbx_strand_id
1 'polypeptide(L)'
;MTGGVHGHRALRIVLVIVLVVVAAAVGGVALYASTSEDTGGTAAAGAAATPHPSSTAMPTAATSTSVTSTNAASSPARAPASAPLAVPALWQHAPSPAASVLLPLSVDAANDPTTAGLTATLAPLLADHAFTGDEVAMMVADAATGRVLFGQDSADLVRPASTAKLAVAVAALQVLGPGARLTTRVVQGSRPSQVVLIGGGDPTLSGPAAVGPLSPGYPAPASLTTLAGQTAAQLQARGITAVSLGYDASLFVGATLAPGWKPIYQTEGDVAPVSALEVDEGHPDPGRTATAADPAAATAGEFAALLTSDGIAVTGKPALIHASPAKPTLASVASPPMSQLVQRMLGRSDNDLAEALSRQVAIATGHPASFAGGVAAVKAAIARLGVDPSGLATVDASGLSPLDRVRPAALLALLRLAIGPGHPQLTPILAGLPVAGFSGTLSDRFGGQAVAGAGLIRAKTGTLDGVVALAGYLQDSSGATLVFATIVTGVAKTATAGAQAAVDRLTASLPICGCR
;
A
#
# COMPACT_ATOMS: atom_id res chain seq x y z
N MET A 1 58.98 30.32 -18.49
CA MET A 1 58.20 31.06 -19.49
C MET A 1 57.55 30.04 -20.40
N THR A 2 56.30 29.84 -20.30
CA THR A 2 55.29 29.43 -21.25
C THR A 2 54.10 28.87 -20.42
N GLY A 3 53.23 29.75 -20.05
CA GLY A 3 51.96 29.43 -19.44
C GLY A 3 50.89 30.32 -20.04
N GLY A 4 49.79 29.71 -20.48
CA GLY A 4 48.58 30.48 -20.75
C GLY A 4 48.13 30.55 -22.20
N VAL A 5 47.40 29.54 -22.68
CA VAL A 5 46.47 29.70 -23.85
C VAL A 5 45.27 28.67 -23.79
N HIS A 6 45.01 27.99 -22.70
CA HIS A 6 43.94 26.97 -22.68
C HIS A 6 42.66 27.36 -21.92
N GLY A 7 42.61 28.56 -21.29
CA GLY A 7 41.46 28.97 -20.46
C GLY A 7 40.26 29.62 -21.21
N HIS A 8 40.47 30.15 -22.41
CA HIS A 8 39.45 30.97 -23.08
C HIS A 8 38.53 30.20 -24.07
N ARG A 9 38.87 28.97 -24.43
CA ARG A 9 38.00 28.16 -25.32
C ARG A 9 36.88 27.43 -24.61
N ALA A 10 37.09 27.00 -23.37
CA ALA A 10 36.05 26.30 -22.58
C ALA A 10 34.90 27.24 -22.16
N LEU A 11 35.22 28.51 -21.85
CA LEU A 11 34.22 29.48 -21.42
C LEU A 11 33.30 29.95 -22.57
N ARG A 12 33.77 29.95 -23.82
CA ARG A 12 32.96 30.31 -24.99
C ARG A 12 31.98 29.21 -25.42
N ILE A 13 32.29 27.94 -25.19
CA ILE A 13 31.41 26.80 -25.52
C ILE A 13 30.25 26.70 -24.50
N VAL A 14 30.50 26.97 -23.22
CA VAL A 14 29.44 26.97 -22.21
C VAL A 14 28.47 28.13 -22.41
N LEU A 15 28.94 29.30 -22.85
CA LEU A 15 28.05 30.45 -23.08
C LEU A 15 27.16 30.28 -24.33
N VAL A 16 27.63 29.58 -25.36
CA VAL A 16 26.83 29.29 -26.56
C VAL A 16 25.73 28.23 -26.28
N ILE A 17 26.01 27.24 -25.45
CA ILE A 17 25.04 26.22 -25.08
C ILE A 17 23.90 26.81 -24.21
N VAL A 18 24.22 27.71 -23.27
CA VAL A 18 23.21 28.39 -22.44
C VAL A 18 22.31 29.31 -23.28
N LEU A 19 22.86 29.99 -24.30
CA LEU A 19 22.09 30.88 -25.19
C LEU A 19 21.15 30.10 -26.13
N VAL A 20 21.51 28.89 -26.57
CA VAL A 20 20.66 28.05 -27.43
C VAL A 20 19.52 27.45 -26.62
N VAL A 21 19.71 27.09 -25.35
CA VAL A 21 18.65 26.54 -24.48
C VAL A 21 17.63 27.63 -24.10
N VAL A 22 18.06 28.88 -23.90
CA VAL A 22 17.13 29.99 -23.59
C VAL A 22 16.32 30.39 -24.83
N ALA A 23 16.91 30.34 -26.05
CA ALA A 23 16.18 30.63 -27.28
C ALA A 23 15.11 29.56 -27.62
N ALA A 24 15.33 28.29 -27.27
CA ALA A 24 14.35 27.22 -27.45
C ALA A 24 13.17 27.31 -26.46
N ALA A 25 13.41 27.83 -25.24
CA ALA A 25 12.35 27.99 -24.24
C ALA A 25 11.42 29.18 -24.51
N VAL A 26 11.90 30.23 -25.18
CA VAL A 26 11.09 31.42 -25.54
C VAL A 26 10.32 31.20 -26.85
N GLY A 27 10.82 30.36 -27.76
CA GLY A 27 10.12 30.01 -29.02
C GLY A 27 8.94 29.06 -28.86
N GLY A 28 8.93 28.24 -27.78
CA GLY A 28 7.87 27.26 -27.52
C GLY A 28 6.57 27.85 -26.97
N VAL A 29 6.62 29.02 -26.34
CA VAL A 29 5.44 29.68 -25.74
C VAL A 29 4.66 30.52 -26.75
N ALA A 30 5.27 30.92 -27.87
CA ALA A 30 4.63 31.74 -28.88
C ALA A 30 3.77 30.95 -29.89
N LEU A 31 3.90 29.60 -29.95
CA LEU A 31 3.12 28.76 -30.87
C LEU A 31 1.85 28.16 -30.26
N TYR A 32 1.60 28.38 -28.96
CA TYR A 32 0.41 27.83 -28.30
C TYR A 32 -0.74 28.85 -28.09
N ALA A 33 -0.54 30.10 -28.53
CA ALA A 33 -1.47 31.20 -28.31
C ALA A 33 -2.25 31.65 -29.58
N SER A 34 -2.14 30.93 -30.73
CA SER A 34 -2.70 31.40 -32.01
C SER A 34 -3.66 30.44 -32.72
N THR A 35 -4.28 29.49 -32.00
CA THR A 35 -5.36 28.66 -32.60
C THR A 35 -6.59 28.56 -31.72
N SER A 36 -7.28 29.68 -31.52
CA SER A 36 -8.66 29.68 -31.07
C SER A 36 -9.32 31.02 -31.48
N GLU A 37 -9.71 31.11 -32.72
CA GLU A 37 -10.79 32.03 -33.16
C GLU A 37 -11.49 31.48 -34.40
N ASP A 38 -12.80 31.47 -34.26
CA ASP A 38 -13.84 31.58 -35.25
C ASP A 38 -14.28 30.35 -36.07
N THR A 39 -15.46 29.87 -35.73
CA THR A 39 -16.59 29.87 -36.66
C THR A 39 -17.89 29.75 -35.86
N GLY A 40 -18.66 30.84 -35.88
CA GLY A 40 -20.06 30.88 -35.49
C GLY A 40 -20.96 30.30 -36.59
N GLY A 41 -22.12 29.76 -36.18
CA GLY A 41 -23.14 29.27 -37.11
C GLY A 41 -24.41 28.86 -36.38
N THR A 42 -25.33 29.72 -36.44
CA THR A 42 -26.71 29.79 -35.97
C THR A 42 -27.64 28.64 -36.37
N ALA A 43 -28.70 28.49 -35.57
CA ALA A 43 -30.11 28.12 -35.80
C ALA A 43 -30.52 26.75 -35.22
N ALA A 44 -31.31 26.75 -34.23
CA ALA A 44 -32.75 26.95 -34.04
C ALA A 44 -33.57 25.66 -34.08
N ALA A 45 -34.34 25.52 -33.00
CA ALA A 45 -35.70 25.03 -32.87
C ALA A 45 -35.99 23.52 -32.83
N GLY A 46 -36.71 23.16 -31.77
CA GLY A 46 -37.80 22.23 -31.90
C GLY A 46 -37.96 21.20 -30.79
N ALA A 47 -38.59 21.62 -29.71
CA ALA A 47 -39.63 20.98 -28.91
C ALA A 47 -39.89 19.48 -29.10
N ALA A 48 -39.96 18.74 -28.03
CA ALA A 48 -41.20 18.11 -27.53
C ALA A 48 -40.97 17.33 -26.25
N ALA A 49 -41.63 17.79 -25.22
CA ALA A 49 -41.88 17.04 -23.96
C ALA A 49 -43.05 16.11 -24.21
N THR A 50 -43.01 14.92 -23.63
CA THR A 50 -44.23 14.18 -23.29
C THR A 50 -44.06 13.50 -21.92
N PRO A 51 -45.18 13.37 -21.20
CA PRO A 51 -45.19 13.37 -19.73
C PRO A 51 -45.35 11.99 -19.11
N HIS A 52 -45.00 11.92 -17.84
CA HIS A 52 -45.35 10.82 -16.92
C HIS A 52 -46.86 10.83 -16.60
N PRO A 53 -47.48 9.68 -16.34
CA PRO A 53 -48.73 9.64 -15.61
C PRO A 53 -48.48 9.39 -14.12
N SER A 54 -49.06 10.27 -13.33
CA SER A 54 -49.37 10.11 -11.92
C SER A 54 -50.53 9.13 -11.73
N SER A 55 -50.54 8.35 -10.68
CA SER A 55 -51.76 7.68 -10.18
C SER A 55 -51.68 7.63 -8.67
N THR A 56 -52.46 8.45 -8.05
CA THR A 56 -53.71 8.34 -7.32
C THR A 56 -53.68 7.45 -6.07
N ALA A 57 -53.66 8.14 -4.92
CA ALA A 57 -54.69 8.28 -3.90
C ALA A 57 -55.09 7.03 -3.08
N MET A 58 -54.96 7.23 -1.80
CA MET A 58 -55.51 6.48 -0.64
C MET A 58 -57.04 6.32 -0.67
N PRO A 59 -57.59 5.45 0.21
CA PRO A 59 -58.38 6.05 1.26
C PRO A 59 -58.09 5.55 2.69
N THR A 60 -58.28 6.47 3.59
CA THR A 60 -58.40 6.42 5.05
C THR A 60 -59.61 5.62 5.52
N ALA A 61 -59.44 4.88 6.65
CA ALA A 61 -60.53 4.71 7.62
C ALA A 61 -59.97 4.52 9.04
N ALA A 62 -60.30 5.46 9.88
CA ALA A 62 -60.07 5.42 11.31
C ALA A 62 -61.14 4.61 12.02
N THR A 63 -60.78 3.88 13.07
CA THR A 63 -61.70 3.56 14.16
C THR A 63 -60.93 3.55 15.49
N SER A 64 -61.26 4.55 16.30
CA SER A 64 -60.87 4.67 17.68
C SER A 64 -61.74 3.83 18.58
N THR A 65 -61.15 3.07 19.49
CA THR A 65 -61.85 2.58 20.70
C THR A 65 -60.94 2.78 21.90
N SER A 66 -61.41 3.66 22.75
CA SER A 66 -60.94 3.94 24.11
C SER A 66 -61.30 2.78 25.04
N VAL A 67 -60.38 2.29 25.87
CA VAL A 67 -60.68 1.54 27.08
C VAL A 67 -59.77 1.97 28.22
N THR A 68 -60.39 2.19 29.28
CA THR A 68 -60.12 2.76 30.61
C THR A 68 -58.96 2.10 31.35
N SER A 69 -58.23 2.96 32.08
CA SER A 69 -57.20 2.63 33.07
C SER A 69 -57.78 1.91 34.30
N THR A 70 -57.11 0.85 34.73
CA THR A 70 -57.09 0.44 36.14
C THR A 70 -55.65 0.07 36.53
N ASN A 71 -55.12 0.84 37.49
CA ASN A 71 -53.89 0.58 38.19
C ASN A 71 -53.96 -0.72 39.01
N ALA A 72 -53.01 -1.63 38.81
CA ALA A 72 -52.62 -2.57 39.83
C ALA A 72 -51.10 -2.79 39.73
N ALA A 73 -50.40 -2.45 40.79
CA ALA A 73 -48.98 -2.68 40.97
C ALA A 73 -48.69 -4.17 41.06
N SER A 74 -47.74 -4.67 40.24
CA SER A 74 -47.13 -5.97 40.43
C SER A 74 -45.67 -5.93 39.95
N SER A 75 -44.80 -6.57 40.74
CA SER A 75 -43.34 -6.69 40.64
C SER A 75 -42.84 -7.14 39.25
N PRO A 76 -41.59 -6.79 38.89
CA PRO A 76 -41.06 -7.14 37.58
C PRO A 76 -40.81 -8.66 37.47
N ALA A 77 -41.59 -9.33 36.64
CA ALA A 77 -41.33 -10.68 36.19
C ALA A 77 -40.09 -10.70 35.28
N ARG A 78 -39.18 -11.58 35.61
CA ARG A 78 -37.99 -11.94 34.82
C ARG A 78 -38.40 -12.26 33.38
N ALA A 79 -37.84 -11.54 32.42
CA ALA A 79 -38.06 -11.81 31.01
C ALA A 79 -37.70 -13.27 30.65
N PRO A 80 -38.48 -13.95 29.87
CA PRO A 80 -38.12 -15.29 29.38
C PRO A 80 -36.93 -15.20 28.47
N ALA A 81 -35.95 -16.10 28.66
CA ALA A 81 -34.82 -16.27 27.79
C ALA A 81 -35.31 -16.44 26.35
N SER A 82 -34.86 -15.63 25.43
CA SER A 82 -35.16 -15.73 24.00
C SER A 82 -34.81 -17.14 23.53
N ALA A 83 -35.80 -17.88 23.05
CA ALA A 83 -35.57 -19.17 22.39
C ALA A 83 -34.64 -18.95 21.18
N PRO A 84 -33.69 -19.86 20.92
CA PRO A 84 -32.85 -19.76 19.71
C PRO A 84 -33.77 -19.72 18.48
N LEU A 85 -33.50 -18.76 17.59
CA LEU A 85 -34.19 -18.68 16.31
C LEU A 85 -34.02 -20.02 15.58
N ALA A 86 -35.12 -20.72 15.25
CA ALA A 86 -35.08 -21.96 14.49
C ALA A 86 -34.45 -21.66 13.12
N VAL A 87 -33.33 -22.33 12.82
CA VAL A 87 -32.69 -22.25 11.51
C VAL A 87 -33.66 -22.82 10.48
N PRO A 88 -33.95 -22.13 9.36
CA PRO A 88 -34.86 -22.67 8.33
C PRO A 88 -34.40 -24.06 7.88
N ALA A 89 -35.34 -24.97 7.64
CA ALA A 89 -35.07 -26.37 7.29
C ALA A 89 -34.15 -26.54 6.06
N LEU A 90 -34.13 -25.55 5.17
CA LEU A 90 -33.21 -25.45 4.02
C LEU A 90 -31.72 -25.31 4.39
N TRP A 91 -31.41 -24.94 5.63
CA TRP A 91 -30.04 -24.77 6.12
C TRP A 91 -29.54 -25.95 6.96
N GLN A 92 -30.41 -26.95 7.18
CA GLN A 92 -30.07 -28.13 7.99
C GLN A 92 -29.32 -29.21 7.22
N HIS A 93 -29.26 -29.09 5.89
CA HIS A 93 -28.40 -29.91 5.05
C HIS A 93 -27.30 -29.03 4.49
N ALA A 94 -26.22 -28.83 5.26
CA ALA A 94 -24.97 -28.47 4.63
C ALA A 94 -24.70 -29.54 3.56
N PRO A 95 -24.56 -29.17 2.27
CA PRO A 95 -24.11 -30.14 1.28
C PRO A 95 -22.85 -30.77 1.84
N SER A 96 -22.72 -32.07 1.76
CA SER A 96 -21.46 -32.77 2.00
C SER A 96 -20.37 -31.96 1.30
N PRO A 97 -19.22 -31.68 1.95
CA PRO A 97 -18.17 -30.89 1.31
C PRO A 97 -17.97 -31.46 -0.08
N ALA A 98 -18.26 -30.66 -1.09
CA ALA A 98 -18.03 -31.05 -2.47
C ALA A 98 -16.60 -31.56 -2.52
N ALA A 99 -16.39 -32.72 -3.12
CA ALA A 99 -15.05 -33.24 -3.34
C ALA A 99 -14.20 -32.07 -3.85
N SER A 100 -13.06 -31.82 -3.20
CA SER A 100 -12.22 -30.65 -3.40
C SER A 100 -12.14 -30.33 -4.90
N VAL A 101 -12.77 -29.24 -5.33
CA VAL A 101 -12.78 -28.82 -6.75
C VAL A 101 -11.37 -28.37 -7.15
N LEU A 102 -10.54 -28.06 -6.17
CA LEU A 102 -9.10 -27.83 -6.33
C LEU A 102 -8.41 -29.14 -5.95
N LEU A 103 -7.85 -29.82 -6.93
CA LEU A 103 -6.87 -30.85 -6.68
C LEU A 103 -5.78 -30.25 -5.77
N PRO A 104 -5.37 -30.94 -4.67
CA PRO A 104 -4.20 -30.51 -3.95
C PRO A 104 -3.07 -30.35 -4.97
N LEU A 105 -2.33 -29.22 -4.90
CA LEU A 105 -1.11 -29.05 -5.67
C LEU A 105 -0.29 -30.35 -5.51
N SER A 106 -0.09 -31.07 -6.59
CA SER A 106 0.71 -32.29 -6.53
C SER A 106 2.14 -31.88 -6.21
N VAL A 107 2.63 -32.29 -5.06
CA VAL A 107 4.03 -32.16 -4.64
C VAL A 107 4.89 -33.23 -5.33
N ASP A 108 4.58 -33.61 -6.56
CA ASP A 108 5.33 -34.58 -7.29
C ASP A 108 6.57 -33.93 -7.91
N ALA A 109 7.67 -33.98 -7.15
CA ALA A 109 8.97 -33.46 -7.59
C ALA A 109 9.50 -34.10 -8.90
N ALA A 110 8.89 -35.19 -9.36
CA ALA A 110 9.19 -35.78 -10.64
C ALA A 110 8.78 -34.91 -11.84
N ASN A 111 7.88 -33.95 -11.60
CA ASN A 111 7.42 -33.02 -12.62
C ASN A 111 8.15 -31.68 -12.63
N ASP A 112 9.02 -31.42 -11.66
CA ASP A 112 9.77 -30.17 -11.59
C ASP A 112 10.67 -29.99 -12.84
N PRO A 113 10.87 -28.73 -13.27
CA PRO A 113 11.90 -28.40 -14.22
C PRO A 113 13.28 -28.88 -13.76
N THR A 114 14.08 -29.34 -14.69
CA THR A 114 15.48 -29.68 -14.39
C THR A 114 16.36 -28.44 -14.41
N THR A 115 17.45 -28.46 -13.64
CA THR A 115 18.45 -27.38 -13.67
C THR A 115 19.00 -27.17 -15.07
N ALA A 116 19.25 -28.23 -15.82
CA ALA A 116 19.78 -28.19 -17.19
C ALA A 116 18.75 -27.50 -18.14
N GLY A 117 17.48 -27.89 -18.06
CA GLY A 117 16.41 -27.32 -18.89
C GLY A 117 16.18 -25.83 -18.59
N LEU A 118 16.13 -25.45 -17.29
CA LEU A 118 16.04 -24.03 -16.92
C LEU A 118 17.26 -23.23 -17.37
N THR A 119 18.47 -23.76 -17.21
CA THR A 119 19.70 -23.11 -17.67
C THR A 119 19.66 -22.89 -19.18
N ALA A 120 19.28 -23.88 -19.95
CA ALA A 120 19.17 -23.75 -21.40
C ALA A 120 18.15 -22.70 -21.85
N THR A 121 17.03 -22.56 -21.10
CA THR A 121 15.99 -21.57 -21.36
C THR A 121 16.40 -20.16 -20.94
N LEU A 122 17.02 -20.01 -19.77
CA LEU A 122 17.31 -18.70 -19.18
C LEU A 122 18.62 -18.10 -19.71
N ALA A 123 19.64 -18.89 -20.03
CA ALA A 123 20.95 -18.37 -20.45
C ALA A 123 20.88 -17.41 -21.66
N PRO A 124 20.16 -17.71 -22.77
CA PRO A 124 20.06 -16.76 -23.87
C PRO A 124 19.29 -15.46 -23.50
N LEU A 125 18.34 -15.54 -22.56
CA LEU A 125 17.60 -14.37 -22.08
C LEU A 125 18.42 -13.51 -21.12
N LEU A 126 19.28 -14.13 -20.32
CA LEU A 126 20.24 -13.44 -19.45
C LEU A 126 21.36 -12.75 -20.25
N ALA A 127 21.64 -13.21 -21.46
CA ALA A 127 22.54 -12.56 -22.40
C ALA A 127 21.88 -11.43 -23.21
N ASP A 128 20.63 -11.04 -22.89
CA ASP A 128 19.93 -9.93 -23.55
C ASP A 128 20.75 -8.63 -23.41
N HIS A 129 20.87 -7.90 -24.51
CA HIS A 129 21.59 -6.63 -24.55
C HIS A 129 21.07 -5.58 -23.56
N ALA A 130 19.79 -5.71 -23.12
CA ALA A 130 19.20 -4.83 -22.10
C ALA A 130 19.86 -4.98 -20.72
N PHE A 131 20.64 -6.05 -20.49
CA PHE A 131 21.42 -6.26 -19.28
C PHE A 131 22.92 -5.97 -19.47
N THR A 132 23.33 -5.43 -20.62
CA THR A 132 24.76 -5.19 -20.90
C THR A 132 25.33 -4.15 -19.93
N GLY A 133 26.30 -4.59 -19.13
CA GLY A 133 26.94 -3.75 -18.10
C GLY A 133 26.22 -3.74 -16.75
N ASP A 134 25.08 -4.42 -16.64
CA ASP A 134 24.32 -4.56 -15.41
C ASP A 134 24.67 -5.89 -14.69
N GLU A 135 24.43 -5.91 -13.38
CA GLU A 135 24.54 -7.14 -12.57
C GLU A 135 23.14 -7.75 -12.41
N VAL A 136 23.00 -9.04 -12.75
CA VAL A 136 21.74 -9.77 -12.67
C VAL A 136 21.84 -10.88 -11.62
N ALA A 137 21.24 -10.66 -10.46
CA ALA A 137 21.09 -11.69 -9.43
C ALA A 137 19.72 -12.36 -9.58
N MET A 138 19.72 -13.66 -9.84
CA MET A 138 18.49 -14.44 -10.05
C MET A 138 18.52 -15.77 -9.29
N MET A 139 17.36 -16.16 -8.76
CA MET A 139 17.15 -17.47 -8.17
C MET A 139 15.74 -17.98 -8.49
N VAL A 140 15.64 -19.27 -8.81
CA VAL A 140 14.38 -19.99 -8.98
C VAL A 140 14.44 -21.26 -8.14
N ALA A 141 13.38 -21.55 -7.41
CA ALA A 141 13.28 -22.76 -6.60
C ALA A 141 11.86 -23.34 -6.67
N ASP A 142 11.75 -24.63 -6.44
CA ASP A 142 10.49 -25.30 -6.17
C ASP A 142 9.91 -24.80 -4.84
N ALA A 143 8.64 -24.38 -4.86
CA ALA A 143 8.00 -23.77 -3.69
C ALA A 143 7.83 -24.75 -2.53
N ALA A 144 7.50 -26.01 -2.82
CA ALA A 144 7.18 -27.02 -1.82
C ALA A 144 8.44 -27.51 -1.11
N THR A 145 9.43 -27.94 -1.88
CA THR A 145 10.66 -28.54 -1.34
C THR A 145 11.74 -27.53 -1.00
N GLY A 146 11.76 -26.39 -1.70
CA GLY A 146 12.82 -25.40 -1.63
C GLY A 146 14.07 -25.77 -2.40
N ARG A 147 14.00 -26.83 -3.20
CA ARG A 147 15.11 -27.22 -4.08
C ARG A 147 15.39 -26.09 -5.07
N VAL A 148 16.63 -25.61 -5.05
CA VAL A 148 17.09 -24.61 -6.02
C VAL A 148 17.18 -25.24 -7.40
N LEU A 149 16.50 -24.66 -8.37
CA LEU A 149 16.42 -25.11 -9.74
C LEU A 149 17.33 -24.31 -10.66
N PHE A 150 17.52 -23.02 -10.33
CA PHE A 150 18.42 -22.11 -11.04
C PHE A 150 18.97 -21.06 -10.07
N GLY A 151 20.23 -20.66 -10.25
CA GLY A 151 20.86 -19.58 -9.50
C GLY A 151 21.96 -18.91 -10.32
N GLN A 152 21.91 -17.58 -10.38
CA GLN A 152 22.97 -16.72 -10.91
C GLN A 152 23.17 -15.59 -9.91
N ASP A 153 24.40 -15.39 -9.44
CA ASP A 153 24.78 -14.35 -8.45
C ASP A 153 23.83 -14.30 -7.23
N SER A 154 23.19 -15.45 -6.94
CA SER A 154 22.10 -15.58 -5.98
C SER A 154 22.54 -15.51 -4.51
N ALA A 155 23.86 -15.60 -4.27
CA ALA A 155 24.47 -15.43 -2.96
C ALA A 155 24.76 -13.96 -2.62
N ASP A 156 24.71 -13.07 -3.61
CA ASP A 156 25.12 -11.69 -3.45
C ASP A 156 24.05 -10.86 -2.75
N LEU A 157 24.51 -9.87 -2.00
CA LEU A 157 23.68 -8.86 -1.38
C LEU A 157 23.46 -7.72 -2.37
N VAL A 158 22.29 -7.67 -2.99
CA VAL A 158 21.90 -6.70 -4.01
C VAL A 158 20.81 -5.74 -3.53
N ARG A 159 20.66 -4.60 -4.19
CA ARG A 159 19.61 -3.61 -3.82
C ARG A 159 18.23 -4.14 -4.18
N PRO A 160 17.32 -4.31 -3.20
CA PRO A 160 16.02 -4.94 -3.42
C PRO A 160 14.98 -4.04 -4.06
N ALA A 161 15.11 -2.73 -3.93
CA ALA A 161 13.99 -1.81 -4.10
C ALA A 161 12.75 -2.30 -3.32
N SER A 162 11.55 -2.08 -3.82
CA SER A 162 10.31 -2.43 -3.11
C SER A 162 10.05 -3.93 -2.91
N THR A 163 10.91 -4.85 -3.40
CA THR A 163 10.80 -6.27 -3.04
C THR A 163 11.12 -6.52 -1.55
N ALA A 164 11.82 -5.58 -0.88
CA ALA A 164 12.03 -5.58 0.58
C ALA A 164 10.72 -5.64 1.37
N LYS A 165 9.61 -5.10 0.84
CA LYS A 165 8.29 -5.12 1.48
C LYS A 165 7.75 -6.53 1.75
N LEU A 166 8.27 -7.56 1.10
CA LEU A 166 7.91 -8.96 1.40
C LEU A 166 8.27 -9.33 2.85
N ALA A 167 9.39 -8.85 3.37
CA ALA A 167 9.79 -9.10 4.76
C ALA A 167 8.85 -8.41 5.74
N VAL A 168 8.46 -7.17 5.45
CA VAL A 168 7.48 -6.41 6.26
C VAL A 168 6.11 -7.10 6.26
N ALA A 169 5.65 -7.57 5.09
CA ALA A 169 4.38 -8.28 4.95
C ALA A 169 4.33 -9.55 5.82
N VAL A 170 5.39 -10.37 5.76
CA VAL A 170 5.51 -11.58 6.58
C VAL A 170 5.53 -11.21 8.08
N ALA A 171 6.35 -10.24 8.48
CA ALA A 171 6.49 -9.84 9.88
C ALA A 171 5.19 -9.26 10.45
N ALA A 172 4.51 -8.38 9.71
CA ALA A 172 3.26 -7.75 10.14
C ALA A 172 2.15 -8.80 10.35
N LEU A 173 1.94 -9.70 9.38
CA LEU A 173 0.93 -10.75 9.51
C LEU A 173 1.27 -11.77 10.60
N GLN A 174 2.55 -12.09 10.79
CA GLN A 174 3.00 -13.05 11.80
C GLN A 174 2.88 -12.48 13.21
N VAL A 175 3.25 -11.22 13.43
CA VAL A 175 3.34 -10.61 14.77
C VAL A 175 2.01 -9.99 15.20
N LEU A 176 1.36 -9.26 14.30
CA LEU A 176 0.13 -8.53 14.61
C LEU A 176 -1.13 -9.38 14.34
N GLY A 177 -1.01 -10.32 13.41
CA GLY A 177 -2.13 -11.15 12.94
C GLY A 177 -2.98 -10.47 11.86
N PRO A 178 -3.65 -11.25 10.98
CA PRO A 178 -4.37 -10.73 9.82
C PRO A 178 -5.59 -9.88 10.17
N GLY A 179 -6.15 -10.02 11.36
CA GLY A 179 -7.32 -9.27 11.84
C GLY A 179 -7.01 -7.97 12.58
N ALA A 180 -5.74 -7.70 12.91
CA ALA A 180 -5.36 -6.48 13.63
C ALA A 180 -5.72 -5.21 12.85
N ARG A 181 -6.01 -4.12 13.58
CA ARG A 181 -6.36 -2.81 13.01
C ARG A 181 -5.59 -1.71 13.71
N LEU A 182 -5.26 -0.66 12.98
CA LEU A 182 -4.65 0.55 13.49
C LEU A 182 -5.75 1.53 13.88
N THR A 183 -5.63 2.20 15.02
CA THR A 183 -6.71 3.02 15.56
C THR A 183 -6.27 4.46 15.79
N THR A 184 -6.88 5.39 15.06
CA THR A 184 -6.76 6.83 15.30
C THR A 184 -7.92 7.27 16.20
N ARG A 185 -7.64 8.07 17.23
CA ARG A 185 -8.62 8.41 18.26
C ARG A 185 -8.50 9.84 18.75
N VAL A 186 -9.58 10.34 19.32
CA VAL A 186 -9.61 11.62 20.04
C VAL A 186 -9.88 11.35 21.50
N VAL A 187 -9.07 11.93 22.37
CA VAL A 187 -9.24 11.84 23.83
C VAL A 187 -9.50 13.20 24.43
N GLN A 188 -10.09 13.20 25.63
CA GLN A 188 -10.20 14.39 26.45
C GLN A 188 -8.80 14.87 26.86
N GLY A 189 -8.53 16.17 26.73
CA GLY A 189 -7.28 16.77 27.17
C GLY A 189 -7.24 17.03 28.69
N SER A 190 -6.34 17.90 29.12
CA SER A 190 -6.18 18.26 30.54
C SER A 190 -7.33 19.12 31.07
N ARG A 191 -8.04 19.86 30.20
CA ARG A 191 -9.19 20.70 30.51
C ARG A 191 -10.43 20.17 29.79
N PRO A 192 -11.65 20.45 30.30
CA PRO A 192 -12.90 20.04 29.64
C PRO A 192 -13.03 20.55 28.19
N SER A 193 -12.52 21.74 27.90
CA SER A 193 -12.48 22.36 26.57
C SER A 193 -11.22 22.06 25.77
N GLN A 194 -10.47 21.02 26.11
CA GLN A 194 -9.31 20.57 25.34
C GLN A 194 -9.51 19.14 24.86
N VAL A 195 -9.23 18.90 23.59
CA VAL A 195 -9.21 17.55 22.99
C VAL A 195 -7.85 17.29 22.35
N VAL A 196 -7.44 16.02 22.29
CA VAL A 196 -6.18 15.61 21.67
C VAL A 196 -6.46 14.53 20.63
N LEU A 197 -6.09 14.79 19.39
CA LEU A 197 -6.09 13.85 18.29
C LEU A 197 -4.82 12.99 18.38
N ILE A 198 -4.98 11.67 18.50
CA ILE A 198 -3.87 10.73 18.67
C ILE A 198 -3.75 9.85 17.42
N GLY A 199 -2.59 9.89 16.77
CA GLY A 199 -2.27 9.05 15.63
C GLY A 199 -2.11 7.59 16.01
N GLY A 200 -2.71 6.70 15.21
CA GLY A 200 -2.63 5.25 15.36
C GLY A 200 -1.57 4.60 14.47
N GLY A 201 -0.86 5.38 13.67
CA GLY A 201 0.11 4.88 12.70
C GLY A 201 -0.56 4.25 11.46
N ASP A 202 -1.72 4.74 11.08
CA ASP A 202 -2.42 4.36 9.85
C ASP A 202 -2.24 5.47 8.79
N PRO A 203 -1.32 5.31 7.82
CA PRO A 203 -1.12 6.29 6.76
C PRO A 203 -2.27 6.33 5.76
N THR A 204 -3.12 5.29 5.76
CA THR A 204 -4.28 5.18 4.86
C THR A 204 -5.53 5.90 5.39
N LEU A 205 -5.44 6.58 6.55
CA LEU A 205 -6.53 7.40 7.09
C LEU A 205 -6.95 8.42 6.02
N SER A 206 -8.21 8.39 5.58
CA SER A 206 -8.66 9.29 4.52
C SER A 206 -9.00 10.67 5.05
N GLY A 207 -8.47 11.70 4.41
CA GLY A 207 -8.82 13.09 4.60
C GLY A 207 -10.17 13.47 3.95
N PRO A 208 -10.62 14.73 4.12
CA PRO A 208 -11.89 15.22 3.56
C PRO A 208 -11.86 15.34 2.03
N ALA A 209 -10.67 15.51 1.47
CA ALA A 209 -10.46 15.70 0.04
C ALA A 209 -10.10 14.39 -0.69
N ALA A 210 -10.10 13.25 0.00
CA ALA A 210 -9.85 11.95 -0.61
C ALA A 210 -10.80 11.73 -1.80
N VAL A 211 -10.28 11.84 -3.00
CA VAL A 211 -11.06 11.82 -4.24
C VAL A 211 -10.94 10.43 -4.87
N GLY A 212 -12.08 9.78 -4.95
CA GLY A 212 -12.26 8.60 -5.78
C GLY A 212 -12.55 7.34 -5.00
N PRO A 213 -13.26 6.41 -5.64
CA PRO A 213 -13.46 5.10 -5.05
C PRO A 213 -12.09 4.43 -4.96
N LEU A 214 -11.81 3.88 -3.79
CA LEU A 214 -10.75 2.88 -3.66
C LEU A 214 -10.90 1.86 -4.78
N SER A 215 -9.80 1.35 -5.28
CA SER A 215 -9.83 0.28 -6.28
C SER A 215 -10.85 -0.78 -5.88
N PRO A 216 -11.69 -1.27 -6.81
CA PRO A 216 -12.70 -2.28 -6.48
C PRO A 216 -12.06 -3.43 -5.69
N GLY A 217 -12.68 -3.80 -4.57
CA GLY A 217 -12.20 -4.88 -3.71
C GLY A 217 -11.37 -4.46 -2.48
N TYR A 218 -10.97 -3.18 -2.37
CA TYR A 218 -10.40 -2.68 -1.12
C TYR A 218 -11.51 -2.08 -0.23
N PRO A 219 -11.53 -2.38 1.07
CA PRO A 219 -12.47 -1.76 1.99
C PRO A 219 -12.17 -0.28 2.14
N ALA A 220 -13.20 0.47 2.50
CA ALA A 220 -13.03 1.89 2.80
C ALA A 220 -12.02 2.07 3.95
N PRO A 221 -11.07 3.02 3.83
CA PRO A 221 -10.16 3.36 4.92
C PRO A 221 -10.91 3.97 6.10
N ALA A 222 -10.25 4.10 7.24
CA ALA A 222 -10.70 4.98 8.30
C ALA A 222 -10.83 6.41 7.77
N SER A 223 -11.78 7.19 8.28
CA SER A 223 -12.04 8.55 7.79
C SER A 223 -11.86 9.60 8.87
N LEU A 224 -11.05 10.62 8.58
CA LEU A 224 -10.87 11.78 9.46
C LEU A 224 -12.18 12.55 9.62
N THR A 225 -12.98 12.66 8.55
CA THR A 225 -14.33 13.27 8.58
C THR A 225 -15.26 12.54 9.55
N THR A 226 -15.26 11.19 9.49
CA THR A 226 -16.06 10.39 10.43
C THR A 226 -15.59 10.60 11.88
N LEU A 227 -14.29 10.66 12.11
CA LEU A 227 -13.73 10.90 13.45
C LEU A 227 -14.10 12.30 13.97
N ALA A 228 -14.08 13.32 13.12
CA ALA A 228 -14.47 14.68 13.47
C ALA A 228 -15.96 14.76 13.84
N GLY A 229 -16.85 14.20 13.01
CA GLY A 229 -18.29 14.18 13.28
C GLY A 229 -18.64 13.45 14.58
N GLN A 230 -18.01 12.29 14.85
CA GLN A 230 -18.18 11.58 16.13
C GLN A 230 -17.70 12.42 17.32
N THR A 231 -16.56 13.11 17.17
CA THR A 231 -16.00 13.99 18.21
C THR A 231 -16.91 15.17 18.47
N ALA A 232 -17.39 15.84 17.41
CA ALA A 232 -18.30 16.98 17.52
C ALA A 232 -19.61 16.58 18.23
N ALA A 233 -20.21 15.46 17.87
CA ALA A 233 -21.42 14.94 18.52
C ALA A 233 -21.20 14.71 20.03
N GLN A 234 -20.07 14.14 20.43
CA GLN A 234 -19.72 13.92 21.84
C GLN A 234 -19.51 15.23 22.61
N LEU A 235 -18.96 16.26 21.98
CA LEU A 235 -18.76 17.57 22.59
C LEU A 235 -20.09 18.31 22.71
N GLN A 236 -20.91 18.32 21.68
CA GLN A 236 -22.24 18.93 21.67
C GLN A 236 -23.16 18.33 22.74
N ALA A 237 -23.15 16.99 22.89
CA ALA A 237 -23.92 16.32 23.95
C ALA A 237 -23.50 16.74 25.37
N ARG A 238 -22.31 17.31 25.52
CA ARG A 238 -21.80 17.87 26.80
C ARG A 238 -21.94 19.40 26.90
N GLY A 239 -22.59 20.03 25.93
CA GLY A 239 -22.74 21.49 25.85
C GLY A 239 -21.44 22.24 25.52
N ILE A 240 -20.43 21.56 24.96
CA ILE A 240 -19.12 22.12 24.60
C ILE A 240 -19.18 22.54 23.13
N THR A 241 -19.11 23.83 22.86
CA THR A 241 -19.16 24.43 21.52
C THR A 241 -17.82 24.99 21.04
N ALA A 242 -16.81 25.03 21.92
CA ALA A 242 -15.46 25.48 21.58
C ALA A 242 -14.40 24.69 22.32
N VAL A 243 -13.33 24.33 21.60
CA VAL A 243 -12.21 23.56 22.14
C VAL A 243 -10.86 24.11 21.70
N SER A 244 -9.80 23.84 22.47
CA SER A 244 -8.43 23.87 21.99
C SER A 244 -8.04 22.45 21.53
N LEU A 245 -7.40 22.34 20.36
CA LEU A 245 -6.97 21.07 19.78
C LEU A 245 -5.48 20.85 20.04
N GLY A 246 -5.16 19.71 20.65
CA GLY A 246 -3.82 19.12 20.63
C GLY A 246 -3.76 17.96 19.67
N TYR A 247 -2.55 17.58 19.26
CA TYR A 247 -2.32 16.35 18.52
C TYR A 247 -1.10 15.62 19.05
N ASP A 248 -1.11 14.29 18.94
CA ASP A 248 -0.05 13.39 19.42
C ASP A 248 0.33 12.39 18.33
N ALA A 249 1.56 12.51 17.85
CA ALA A 249 2.18 11.58 16.90
C ALA A 249 3.31 10.77 17.54
N SER A 250 3.42 10.77 18.87
CA SER A 250 4.55 10.18 19.62
C SER A 250 4.58 8.65 19.62
N LEU A 251 3.60 8.00 19.00
CA LEU A 251 3.61 6.55 18.79
C LEU A 251 4.84 6.10 18.00
N PHE A 252 5.28 6.91 17.03
CA PHE A 252 6.52 6.70 16.29
C PHE A 252 7.60 7.62 16.83
N VAL A 253 8.85 7.14 16.85
CA VAL A 253 9.99 7.84 17.45
C VAL A 253 11.19 7.88 16.49
N GLY A 254 12.10 8.82 16.74
CA GLY A 254 13.34 8.96 15.97
C GLY A 254 13.19 9.83 14.74
N ALA A 255 14.06 9.62 13.76
CA ALA A 255 14.05 10.37 12.50
C ALA A 255 12.78 10.07 11.69
N THR A 256 12.29 11.06 10.96
CA THR A 256 11.13 10.93 10.05
C THR A 256 11.54 10.53 8.63
N LEU A 257 12.84 10.61 8.30
CA LEU A 257 13.42 10.22 7.02
C LEU A 257 14.49 9.15 7.26
N ALA A 258 14.50 8.10 6.43
CA ALA A 258 15.48 7.03 6.55
C ALA A 258 16.86 7.43 6.02
N PRO A 259 17.93 6.82 6.51
CA PRO A 259 19.26 6.99 5.95
C PRO A 259 19.27 6.68 4.45
N GLY A 260 19.83 7.60 3.65
CA GLY A 260 19.95 7.46 2.20
C GLY A 260 18.70 7.85 1.39
N TRP A 261 17.58 8.22 2.02
CA TRP A 261 16.45 8.78 1.29
C TRP A 261 16.81 10.10 0.64
N LYS A 262 16.38 10.25 -0.62
CA LYS A 262 16.63 11.47 -1.40
C LYS A 262 15.54 12.49 -1.14
N PRO A 263 15.85 13.80 -1.04
CA PRO A 263 14.83 14.86 -0.86
C PRO A 263 13.74 14.84 -1.95
N ILE A 264 14.09 14.38 -3.16
CA ILE A 264 13.17 14.30 -4.29
C ILE A 264 12.00 13.33 -4.03
N TYR A 265 12.16 12.32 -3.19
CA TYR A 265 11.09 11.36 -2.87
C TYR A 265 9.86 12.03 -2.26
N GLN A 266 10.05 13.10 -1.46
CA GLN A 266 8.95 13.88 -0.92
C GLN A 266 8.29 14.78 -1.98
N THR A 267 9.08 15.37 -2.89
CA THR A 267 8.54 16.25 -3.93
C THR A 267 7.88 15.49 -5.07
N GLU A 268 8.29 14.25 -5.32
CA GLU A 268 7.68 13.33 -6.27
C GLU A 268 6.52 12.52 -5.66
N GLY A 269 6.30 12.62 -4.33
CA GLY A 269 5.22 11.93 -3.63
C GLY A 269 5.46 10.45 -3.45
N ASP A 270 6.73 10.02 -3.47
CA ASP A 270 7.07 8.61 -3.26
C ASP A 270 6.86 8.18 -1.80
N VAL A 271 7.09 9.10 -0.86
CA VAL A 271 6.93 8.86 0.58
C VAL A 271 6.86 10.19 1.35
N ALA A 272 6.07 10.22 2.42
CA ALA A 272 6.05 11.33 3.37
C ALA A 272 7.15 11.19 4.46
N PRO A 273 7.45 12.28 5.20
CA PRO A 273 8.12 12.16 6.50
C PRO A 273 7.30 11.27 7.42
N VAL A 274 7.84 10.11 7.81
CA VAL A 274 7.10 9.08 8.52
C VAL A 274 6.53 9.60 9.83
N SER A 275 5.22 9.51 9.96
CA SER A 275 4.46 10.00 11.10
C SER A 275 3.43 8.97 11.58
N ALA A 276 3.11 8.98 12.88
CA ALA A 276 2.03 8.16 13.42
C ALA A 276 0.64 8.78 13.17
N LEU A 277 0.60 10.04 12.78
CA LEU A 277 -0.61 10.79 12.45
C LEU A 277 -0.44 11.43 11.08
N GLU A 278 -1.13 10.91 10.10
CA GLU A 278 -1.16 11.44 8.74
C GLU A 278 -2.44 11.02 8.04
N VAL A 279 -2.83 11.76 6.99
CA VAL A 279 -3.95 11.44 6.11
C VAL A 279 -3.44 11.24 4.68
N ASP A 280 -4.08 10.34 3.94
CA ASP A 280 -3.85 10.11 2.52
C ASP A 280 -2.34 9.95 2.19
N GLU A 281 -1.60 9.18 3.02
CA GLU A 281 -0.16 8.93 2.84
C GLU A 281 0.65 10.25 2.79
N GLY A 282 0.28 11.21 3.65
CA GLY A 282 0.93 12.52 3.72
C GLY A 282 0.55 13.49 2.59
N HIS A 283 -0.50 13.22 1.81
CA HIS A 283 -1.00 14.07 0.73
C HIS A 283 -2.30 14.79 1.12
N PRO A 284 -2.25 15.83 1.96
CA PRO A 284 -3.45 16.54 2.39
C PRO A 284 -4.13 17.33 1.26
N ASP A 285 -3.43 17.58 0.17
CA ASP A 285 -3.95 18.24 -1.03
C ASP A 285 -3.81 17.29 -2.23
N PRO A 286 -4.92 16.69 -2.71
CA PRO A 286 -4.88 15.75 -3.84
C PRO A 286 -4.48 16.39 -5.18
N GLY A 287 -4.45 17.73 -5.25
CA GLY A 287 -3.94 18.46 -6.41
C GLY A 287 -2.41 18.61 -6.45
N ARG A 288 -1.71 18.16 -5.39
CA ARG A 288 -0.25 18.29 -5.28
C ARG A 288 0.40 16.92 -5.20
N THR A 289 1.48 16.75 -5.95
CA THR A 289 2.29 15.53 -5.89
C THR A 289 3.12 15.46 -4.59
N ALA A 290 3.67 16.61 -4.16
CA ALA A 290 4.53 16.65 -2.98
C ALA A 290 3.77 16.35 -1.68
N THR A 291 4.38 15.56 -0.81
CA THR A 291 3.87 15.27 0.53
C THR A 291 4.06 16.44 1.49
N ALA A 292 3.31 16.45 2.58
CA ALA A 292 3.45 17.44 3.64
C ALA A 292 4.80 17.33 4.34
N ALA A 293 5.44 18.47 4.64
CA ALA A 293 6.69 18.49 5.40
C ALA A 293 6.50 18.07 6.86
N ASP A 294 5.31 18.29 7.42
CA ASP A 294 4.87 17.81 8.73
C ASP A 294 3.44 17.23 8.59
N PRO A 295 3.33 15.93 8.28
CA PRO A 295 2.04 15.28 8.09
C PRO A 295 1.14 15.36 9.33
N ALA A 296 1.69 15.29 10.54
CA ALA A 296 0.91 15.36 11.77
C ALA A 296 0.27 16.74 11.98
N ALA A 297 1.03 17.81 11.75
CA ALA A 297 0.51 19.16 11.86
C ALA A 297 -0.53 19.45 10.76
N ALA A 298 -0.30 18.97 9.52
CA ALA A 298 -1.25 19.08 8.42
C ALA A 298 -2.58 18.38 8.75
N THR A 299 -2.52 17.11 9.18
CA THR A 299 -3.70 16.32 9.60
C THR A 299 -4.46 17.00 10.75
N ALA A 300 -3.75 17.54 11.74
CA ALA A 300 -4.37 18.26 12.84
C ALA A 300 -5.07 19.55 12.37
N GLY A 301 -4.51 20.25 11.38
CA GLY A 301 -5.12 21.41 10.73
C GLY A 301 -6.44 21.05 10.03
N GLU A 302 -6.45 19.96 9.27
CA GLU A 302 -7.65 19.46 8.61
C GLU A 302 -8.72 19.02 9.62
N PHE A 303 -8.32 18.32 10.67
CA PHE A 303 -9.24 17.92 11.74
C PHE A 303 -9.87 19.14 12.44
N ALA A 304 -9.11 20.22 12.66
CA ALA A 304 -9.62 21.47 13.20
C ALA A 304 -10.67 22.13 12.28
N ALA A 305 -10.42 22.10 10.97
CA ALA A 305 -11.38 22.62 9.98
C ALA A 305 -12.68 21.80 9.96
N LEU A 306 -12.58 20.45 10.02
CA LEU A 306 -13.73 19.55 10.10
C LEU A 306 -14.55 19.78 11.38
N LEU A 307 -13.91 19.89 12.55
CA LEU A 307 -14.62 20.21 13.80
C LEU A 307 -15.37 21.55 13.70
N THR A 308 -14.74 22.55 13.06
CA THR A 308 -15.38 23.86 12.86
C THR A 308 -16.59 23.75 11.94
N SER A 309 -16.50 22.99 10.86
CA SER A 309 -17.61 22.67 9.96
C SER A 309 -18.75 21.94 10.68
N ASP A 310 -18.42 21.10 11.67
CA ASP A 310 -19.38 20.36 12.49
C ASP A 310 -19.92 21.17 13.68
N GLY A 311 -19.66 22.50 13.74
CA GLY A 311 -20.19 23.41 14.74
C GLY A 311 -19.41 23.48 16.04
N ILE A 312 -18.18 22.99 16.09
CA ILE A 312 -17.26 23.10 17.23
C ILE A 312 -16.15 24.10 16.90
N ALA A 313 -16.15 25.25 17.49
CA ALA A 313 -15.10 26.26 17.29
C ALA A 313 -13.75 25.75 17.82
N VAL A 314 -12.70 25.78 16.99
CA VAL A 314 -11.34 25.45 17.41
C VAL A 314 -10.58 26.74 17.72
N THR A 315 -10.14 26.90 18.97
CA THR A 315 -9.44 28.09 19.43
C THR A 315 -7.92 27.94 19.30
N GLY A 316 -7.30 28.87 18.60
CA GLY A 316 -5.86 28.83 18.35
C GLY A 316 -5.45 27.81 17.29
N LYS A 317 -4.15 27.67 17.10
CA LYS A 317 -3.58 26.63 16.21
C LYS A 317 -3.50 25.29 16.96
N PRO A 318 -3.70 24.15 16.28
CA PRO A 318 -3.41 22.85 16.86
C PRO A 318 -1.97 22.79 17.39
N ALA A 319 -1.79 22.20 18.57
CA ALA A 319 -0.48 22.13 19.23
C ALA A 319 -0.06 20.67 19.46
N LEU A 320 1.24 20.37 19.27
CA LEU A 320 1.81 19.07 19.60
C LEU A 320 1.72 18.85 21.11
N ILE A 321 1.10 17.77 21.54
CA ILE A 321 0.87 17.44 22.96
C ILE A 321 0.99 15.93 23.13
N HIS A 322 1.76 15.50 24.11
CA HIS A 322 1.72 14.09 24.52
C HIS A 322 0.45 13.79 25.32
N ALA A 323 -0.39 12.92 24.77
CA ALA A 323 -1.63 12.54 25.40
C ALA A 323 -1.39 11.59 26.58
N SER A 324 -2.10 11.84 27.68
CA SER A 324 -2.10 10.87 28.78
C SER A 324 -2.95 9.63 28.40
N PRO A 325 -2.43 8.41 28.53
CA PRO A 325 -3.16 7.20 28.19
C PRO A 325 -4.40 6.96 29.07
N ALA A 326 -4.47 7.60 30.24
CA ALA A 326 -5.58 7.44 31.19
C ALA A 326 -6.81 8.32 30.85
N LYS A 327 -6.74 9.16 29.78
CA LYS A 327 -7.85 10.04 29.44
C LYS A 327 -8.94 9.30 28.66
N PRO A 328 -10.24 9.65 28.93
CA PRO A 328 -11.36 9.04 28.22
C PRO A 328 -11.28 9.28 26.72
N THR A 329 -11.52 8.25 25.94
CA THR A 329 -11.69 8.35 24.48
C THR A 329 -13.05 8.95 24.17
N LEU A 330 -13.08 9.99 23.33
CA LEU A 330 -14.29 10.66 22.87
C LEU A 330 -14.81 10.00 21.58
N ALA A 331 -13.89 9.68 20.66
CA ALA A 331 -14.19 9.06 19.39
C ALA A 331 -12.98 8.26 18.89
N SER A 332 -13.22 7.29 18.03
CA SER A 332 -12.15 6.53 17.37
C SER A 332 -12.60 5.96 16.04
N VAL A 333 -11.66 5.82 15.11
CA VAL A 333 -11.82 5.12 13.84
C VAL A 333 -10.70 4.10 13.69
N ALA A 334 -10.96 3.01 12.99
CA ALA A 334 -10.00 1.93 12.81
C ALA A 334 -9.76 1.67 11.33
N SER A 335 -8.53 1.38 10.98
CA SER A 335 -8.11 0.97 9.64
C SER A 335 -8.84 -0.27 9.15
N PRO A 336 -8.76 -0.62 7.87
CA PRO A 336 -8.97 -1.99 7.40
C PRO A 336 -8.13 -2.99 8.21
N PRO A 337 -8.48 -4.29 8.21
CA PRO A 337 -7.68 -5.30 8.88
C PRO A 337 -6.29 -5.43 8.24
N MET A 338 -5.31 -5.88 9.02
CA MET A 338 -3.91 -6.02 8.62
C MET A 338 -3.74 -6.82 7.32
N SER A 339 -4.56 -7.85 7.11
CA SER A 339 -4.57 -8.61 5.86
C SER A 339 -4.78 -7.74 4.62
N GLN A 340 -5.65 -6.74 4.72
CA GLN A 340 -5.98 -5.83 3.62
C GLN A 340 -4.96 -4.68 3.50
N LEU A 341 -4.42 -4.20 4.62
CA LEU A 341 -3.30 -3.26 4.61
C LEU A 341 -2.07 -3.87 3.91
N VAL A 342 -1.74 -5.13 4.22
CA VAL A 342 -0.66 -5.85 3.54
C VAL A 342 -0.94 -6.04 2.05
N GLN A 343 -2.17 -6.38 1.67
CA GLN A 343 -2.55 -6.48 0.26
C GLN A 343 -2.39 -5.14 -0.48
N ARG A 344 -2.81 -4.02 0.14
CA ARG A 344 -2.61 -2.67 -0.39
C ARG A 344 -1.11 -2.36 -0.55
N MET A 345 -0.33 -2.58 0.51
CA MET A 345 1.12 -2.35 0.51
C MET A 345 1.82 -3.09 -0.63
N LEU A 346 1.50 -4.35 -0.85
CA LEU A 346 2.11 -5.17 -1.91
C LEU A 346 1.59 -4.80 -3.29
N GLY A 347 0.28 -4.61 -3.44
CA GLY A 347 -0.38 -4.35 -4.72
C GLY A 347 -0.05 -2.98 -5.32
N ARG A 348 0.07 -1.94 -4.47
CA ARG A 348 0.40 -0.56 -4.87
C ARG A 348 1.87 -0.21 -4.66
N SER A 349 2.62 -1.07 -3.99
CA SER A 349 3.99 -0.79 -3.57
C SER A 349 4.10 0.39 -2.57
N ASP A 350 3.09 0.55 -1.71
CA ASP A 350 2.90 1.65 -0.78
C ASP A 350 4.07 1.74 0.21
N ASN A 351 4.80 2.87 0.18
CA ASN A 351 6.00 3.07 0.98
C ASN A 351 5.68 3.51 2.40
N ASP A 352 4.71 4.42 2.56
CA ASP A 352 4.29 4.95 3.85
C ASP A 352 3.72 3.83 4.72
N LEU A 353 2.89 2.98 4.11
CA LEU A 353 2.33 1.81 4.78
C LEU A 353 3.42 0.79 5.17
N ALA A 354 4.45 0.58 4.36
CA ALA A 354 5.55 -0.31 4.72
C ALA A 354 6.31 0.19 5.95
N GLU A 355 6.61 1.49 5.99
CA GLU A 355 7.28 2.12 7.12
C GLU A 355 6.43 2.11 8.39
N ALA A 356 5.13 2.38 8.26
CA ALA A 356 4.19 2.32 9.37
C ALA A 356 4.08 0.89 9.94
N LEU A 357 3.90 -0.12 9.07
CA LEU A 357 3.75 -1.52 9.51
C LEU A 357 5.01 -2.05 10.19
N SER A 358 6.21 -1.68 9.73
CA SER A 358 7.45 -2.08 10.39
C SER A 358 7.54 -1.52 11.82
N ARG A 359 7.07 -0.28 12.03
CA ARG A 359 7.01 0.34 13.36
C ARG A 359 5.94 -0.30 14.25
N GLN A 360 4.81 -0.71 13.68
CA GLN A 360 3.80 -1.47 14.42
C GLN A 360 4.34 -2.83 14.89
N VAL A 361 5.13 -3.51 14.04
CA VAL A 361 5.85 -4.74 14.42
C VAL A 361 6.84 -4.45 15.55
N ALA A 362 7.57 -3.33 15.48
CA ALA A 362 8.49 -2.90 16.54
C ALA A 362 7.76 -2.70 17.88
N ILE A 363 6.64 -1.97 17.88
CA ILE A 363 5.82 -1.74 19.08
C ILE A 363 5.38 -3.08 19.69
N ALA A 364 4.81 -3.96 18.87
CA ALA A 364 4.28 -5.24 19.34
C ALA A 364 5.36 -6.19 19.89
N THR A 365 6.63 -5.98 19.51
CA THR A 365 7.76 -6.80 19.94
C THR A 365 8.68 -6.10 20.93
N GLY A 366 8.29 -4.92 21.44
CA GLY A 366 9.04 -4.18 22.46
C GLY A 366 10.29 -3.45 21.94
N HIS A 367 10.38 -3.23 20.63
CA HIS A 367 11.43 -2.41 20.03
C HIS A 367 10.98 -0.94 19.89
N PRO A 368 11.90 0.02 19.83
CA PRO A 368 11.55 1.41 19.50
C PRO A 368 10.87 1.50 18.15
N ALA A 369 9.79 2.26 18.04
CA ALA A 369 9.04 2.47 16.80
C ALA A 369 9.76 3.45 15.86
N SER A 370 10.97 3.11 15.47
CA SER A 370 11.89 3.88 14.59
C SER A 370 12.32 3.05 13.39
N PHE A 371 13.07 3.62 12.44
CA PHE A 371 13.64 2.84 11.33
C PHE A 371 14.47 1.66 11.84
N ALA A 372 15.44 1.92 12.70
CA ALA A 372 16.31 0.86 13.23
C ALA A 372 15.53 -0.20 14.03
N GLY A 373 14.58 0.23 14.87
CA GLY A 373 13.77 -0.68 15.67
C GLY A 373 12.80 -1.50 14.81
N GLY A 374 12.20 -0.90 13.77
CA GLY A 374 11.34 -1.58 12.80
C GLY A 374 12.11 -2.66 12.04
N VAL A 375 13.27 -2.30 11.47
CA VAL A 375 14.14 -3.27 10.78
C VAL A 375 14.56 -4.41 11.71
N ALA A 376 14.98 -4.11 12.94
CA ALA A 376 15.37 -5.13 13.93
C ALA A 376 14.19 -6.07 14.25
N ALA A 377 13.00 -5.52 14.46
CA ALA A 377 11.79 -6.27 14.76
C ALA A 377 11.36 -7.18 13.61
N VAL A 378 11.38 -6.66 12.37
CA VAL A 378 11.09 -7.43 11.15
C VAL A 378 12.08 -8.59 11.01
N LYS A 379 13.39 -8.33 11.11
CA LYS A 379 14.43 -9.37 11.06
C LYS A 379 14.25 -10.43 12.14
N ALA A 380 13.93 -10.03 13.36
CA ALA A 380 13.68 -10.97 14.46
C ALA A 380 12.42 -11.81 14.21
N ALA A 381 11.36 -11.23 13.63
CA ALA A 381 10.13 -11.94 13.31
C ALA A 381 10.35 -13.02 12.25
N ILE A 382 11.04 -12.71 11.15
CA ILE A 382 11.31 -13.67 10.07
C ILE A 382 12.31 -14.75 10.51
N ALA A 383 13.27 -14.41 11.37
CA ALA A 383 14.22 -15.38 11.93
C ALA A 383 13.51 -16.48 12.76
N ARG A 384 12.46 -16.11 13.50
CA ARG A 384 11.63 -17.08 14.24
C ARG A 384 10.88 -18.05 13.30
N LEU A 385 10.70 -17.69 12.05
CA LEU A 385 10.10 -18.53 11.00
C LEU A 385 11.14 -19.35 10.24
N GLY A 386 12.41 -19.32 10.66
CA GLY A 386 13.50 -20.07 10.04
C GLY A 386 14.12 -19.41 8.80
N VAL A 387 13.80 -18.16 8.51
CA VAL A 387 14.45 -17.39 7.43
C VAL A 387 15.75 -16.79 7.97
N ASP A 388 16.85 -17.01 7.25
CA ASP A 388 18.15 -16.43 7.61
C ASP A 388 18.11 -14.89 7.55
N PRO A 389 18.18 -14.18 8.70
CA PRO A 389 18.12 -12.73 8.72
C PRO A 389 19.37 -12.05 8.14
N SER A 390 20.49 -12.78 7.95
CA SER A 390 21.69 -12.24 7.31
C SER A 390 21.49 -11.93 5.83
N GLY A 391 20.48 -12.56 5.22
CA GLY A 391 20.04 -12.27 3.85
C GLY A 391 19.32 -10.93 3.67
N LEU A 392 19.09 -10.17 4.76
CA LEU A 392 18.42 -8.87 4.75
C LEU A 392 19.27 -7.85 5.52
N ALA A 393 19.92 -6.95 4.83
CA ALA A 393 20.69 -5.84 5.40
C ALA A 393 20.03 -4.53 4.96
N THR A 394 18.86 -4.21 5.54
CA THR A 394 18.08 -3.03 5.22
C THR A 394 18.19 -1.96 6.30
N VAL A 395 17.95 -0.71 5.95
CA VAL A 395 17.92 0.45 6.85
C VAL A 395 16.53 1.08 6.92
N ASP A 396 15.64 0.70 6.00
CA ASP A 396 14.22 1.05 5.99
C ASP A 396 13.35 -0.20 5.74
N ALA A 397 12.05 -0.01 5.63
CA ALA A 397 11.08 -1.07 5.40
C ALA A 397 10.49 -1.04 3.97
N SER A 398 10.57 0.11 3.33
CA SER A 398 10.01 0.37 1.99
C SER A 398 10.90 -0.13 0.87
N GLY A 399 12.22 -0.19 1.12
CA GLY A 399 13.24 -0.48 0.12
C GLY A 399 13.64 0.73 -0.73
N LEU A 400 13.28 1.95 -0.30
CA LEU A 400 13.65 3.20 -0.97
C LEU A 400 15.12 3.54 -0.78
N SER A 401 15.73 3.09 0.32
CA SER A 401 17.12 3.42 0.61
C SER A 401 18.07 2.72 -0.36
N PRO A 402 19.00 3.45 -0.98
CA PRO A 402 20.06 2.85 -1.78
C PRO A 402 21.05 2.01 -0.94
N LEU A 403 20.96 2.10 0.39
CA LEU A 403 21.80 1.34 1.33
C LEU A 403 21.28 -0.06 1.57
N ASP A 404 20.02 -0.34 1.24
CA ASP A 404 19.40 -1.65 1.42
C ASP A 404 20.05 -2.74 0.58
N ARG A 405 20.19 -3.91 1.17
CA ARG A 405 20.72 -5.11 0.52
C ARG A 405 19.90 -6.33 0.91
N VAL A 406 19.59 -7.18 -0.07
CA VAL A 406 18.97 -8.49 0.17
C VAL A 406 19.63 -9.56 -0.68
N ARG A 407 19.57 -10.81 -0.22
CA ARG A 407 19.87 -11.97 -1.07
C ARG A 407 18.59 -12.46 -1.75
N PRO A 408 18.60 -12.81 -3.04
CA PRO A 408 17.46 -13.47 -3.70
C PRO A 408 16.90 -14.64 -2.89
N ALA A 409 17.76 -15.46 -2.30
CA ALA A 409 17.38 -16.60 -1.45
C ALA A 409 16.46 -16.21 -0.27
N ALA A 410 16.67 -15.04 0.35
CA ALA A 410 15.81 -14.56 1.44
C ALA A 410 14.40 -14.24 0.94
N LEU A 411 14.27 -13.62 -0.24
CA LEU A 411 12.96 -13.33 -0.83
C LEU A 411 12.20 -14.63 -1.17
N LEU A 412 12.91 -15.65 -1.71
CA LEU A 412 12.31 -16.95 -1.97
C LEU A 412 11.82 -17.62 -0.68
N ALA A 413 12.61 -17.56 0.39
CA ALA A 413 12.23 -18.13 1.68
C ALA A 413 10.95 -17.48 2.22
N LEU A 414 10.81 -16.15 2.12
CA LEU A 414 9.60 -15.43 2.53
C LEU A 414 8.36 -15.84 1.71
N LEU A 415 8.51 -15.96 0.39
CA LEU A 415 7.42 -16.40 -0.50
C LEU A 415 7.01 -17.86 -0.20
N ARG A 416 7.96 -18.73 0.05
CA ARG A 416 7.69 -20.13 0.41
C ARG A 416 6.93 -20.26 1.73
N LEU A 417 7.22 -19.43 2.72
CA LEU A 417 6.42 -19.35 3.96
C LEU A 417 4.97 -18.99 3.67
N ALA A 418 4.72 -18.04 2.77
CA ALA A 418 3.36 -17.61 2.42
C ALA A 418 2.58 -18.66 1.62
N ILE A 419 3.28 -19.47 0.79
CA ILE A 419 2.68 -20.53 -0.02
C ILE A 419 2.44 -21.79 0.82
N GLY A 420 3.35 -22.08 1.75
CA GLY A 420 3.32 -23.31 2.53
C GLY A 420 2.12 -23.39 3.50
N PRO A 421 1.63 -24.61 3.78
CA PRO A 421 0.45 -24.81 4.63
C PRO A 421 0.71 -24.50 6.12
N GLY A 422 1.97 -24.36 6.51
CA GLY A 422 2.35 -24.14 7.93
C GLY A 422 1.98 -22.77 8.48
N HIS A 423 1.69 -21.80 7.63
CA HIS A 423 1.48 -20.40 8.02
C HIS A 423 0.25 -19.78 7.33
N PRO A 424 -0.99 -20.26 7.61
CA PRO A 424 -2.20 -19.79 6.94
C PRO A 424 -2.47 -18.29 7.13
N GLN A 425 -1.97 -17.69 8.21
CA GLN A 425 -2.03 -16.24 8.46
C GLN A 425 -1.26 -15.42 7.42
N LEU A 426 -0.32 -16.01 6.67
CA LEU A 426 0.47 -15.35 5.62
C LEU A 426 -0.21 -15.38 4.23
N THR A 427 -1.29 -16.14 4.06
CA THR A 427 -2.03 -16.22 2.79
C THR A 427 -2.40 -14.86 2.17
N PRO A 428 -2.71 -13.79 2.95
CA PRO A 428 -2.97 -12.47 2.39
C PRO A 428 -1.82 -11.90 1.51
N ILE A 429 -0.58 -12.36 1.71
CA ILE A 429 0.55 -11.98 0.87
C ILE A 429 0.29 -12.40 -0.58
N LEU A 430 -0.15 -13.63 -0.80
CA LEU A 430 -0.38 -14.19 -2.13
C LEU A 430 -1.48 -13.42 -2.88
N ALA A 431 -2.54 -13.02 -2.16
CA ALA A 431 -3.62 -12.22 -2.72
C ALA A 431 -3.21 -10.76 -2.99
N GLY A 432 -2.22 -10.24 -2.25
CA GLY A 432 -1.71 -8.88 -2.39
C GLY A 432 -0.68 -8.71 -3.50
N LEU A 433 -0.06 -9.79 -3.98
CA LEU A 433 0.90 -9.69 -5.08
C LEU A 433 0.19 -9.33 -6.39
N PRO A 434 0.67 -8.31 -7.12
CA PRO A 434 0.21 -7.98 -8.47
C PRO A 434 0.22 -9.19 -9.41
N VAL A 435 -0.78 -9.25 -10.28
CA VAL A 435 -0.90 -10.26 -11.33
C VAL A 435 -0.38 -9.66 -12.64
N ALA A 436 0.55 -10.35 -13.27
CA ALA A 436 1.16 -9.96 -14.55
C ALA A 436 0.09 -9.64 -15.60
N GLY A 437 0.13 -8.44 -16.17
CA GLY A 437 -0.79 -7.95 -17.20
C GLY A 437 -2.21 -7.60 -16.70
N PHE A 438 -2.50 -7.68 -15.36
CA PHE A 438 -3.88 -7.50 -14.91
C PHE A 438 -4.06 -6.58 -13.70
N SER A 439 -3.14 -6.55 -12.74
CA SER A 439 -3.40 -5.80 -11.52
C SER A 439 -2.16 -5.16 -10.89
N GLY A 440 -2.41 -4.12 -10.08
CA GLY A 440 -1.39 -3.43 -9.29
C GLY A 440 -0.26 -2.89 -10.17
N THR A 441 0.97 -2.96 -9.67
CA THR A 441 2.16 -2.47 -10.38
C THR A 441 2.58 -3.34 -11.59
N LEU A 442 1.83 -4.38 -11.90
CA LEU A 442 2.04 -5.24 -13.08
C LEU A 442 0.91 -5.11 -14.12
N SER A 443 -0.07 -4.21 -13.94
CA SER A 443 -1.22 -4.05 -14.87
C SER A 443 -0.79 -3.81 -16.31
N ASP A 444 0.24 -2.99 -16.53
CA ASP A 444 0.73 -2.57 -17.84
C ASP A 444 2.03 -3.27 -18.26
N ARG A 445 2.39 -4.36 -17.56
CA ARG A 445 3.58 -5.17 -17.82
C ARG A 445 3.19 -6.50 -18.45
N PHE A 446 4.17 -7.29 -18.85
CA PHE A 446 3.97 -8.59 -19.51
C PHE A 446 3.18 -8.51 -20.83
N GLY A 447 3.43 -7.45 -21.60
CA GLY A 447 2.95 -7.33 -22.98
C GLY A 447 3.96 -7.86 -24.01
N GLY A 448 3.56 -7.88 -25.28
CA GLY A 448 4.44 -8.25 -26.41
C GLY A 448 5.09 -9.61 -26.23
N GLN A 449 6.42 -9.67 -26.21
CA GLN A 449 7.19 -10.92 -26.08
C GLN A 449 7.07 -11.62 -24.72
N ALA A 450 6.57 -10.93 -23.69
CA ALA A 450 6.36 -11.46 -22.35
C ALA A 450 4.91 -11.90 -22.09
N VAL A 451 4.02 -11.83 -23.09
CA VAL A 451 2.57 -12.11 -22.93
C VAL A 451 2.27 -13.51 -22.40
N ALA A 452 3.17 -14.47 -22.61
CA ALA A 452 3.04 -15.82 -22.08
C ALA A 452 3.02 -15.88 -20.54
N GLY A 453 3.54 -14.86 -19.86
CA GLY A 453 3.48 -14.75 -18.41
C GLY A 453 2.23 -14.06 -17.87
N ALA A 454 1.43 -13.43 -18.74
CA ALA A 454 0.24 -12.67 -18.32
C ALA A 454 -0.79 -13.60 -17.66
N GLY A 455 -1.30 -13.19 -16.49
CA GLY A 455 -2.24 -13.97 -15.69
C GLY A 455 -1.64 -15.13 -14.89
N LEU A 456 -0.44 -15.59 -15.24
CA LEU A 456 0.21 -16.77 -14.64
C LEU A 456 1.18 -16.40 -13.51
N ILE A 457 1.75 -15.21 -13.54
CA ILE A 457 2.77 -14.76 -12.61
C ILE A 457 2.14 -13.80 -11.60
N ARG A 458 2.44 -14.00 -10.32
CA ARG A 458 2.13 -13.08 -9.25
C ARG A 458 3.43 -12.63 -8.58
N ALA A 459 3.70 -11.33 -8.60
CA ALA A 459 5.00 -10.85 -8.12
C ALA A 459 4.96 -9.44 -7.56
N LYS A 460 5.83 -9.19 -6.58
CA LYS A 460 6.18 -7.85 -6.12
C LYS A 460 7.24 -7.25 -7.05
N THR A 461 6.97 -6.07 -7.55
CA THR A 461 7.91 -5.27 -8.33
C THR A 461 8.85 -4.48 -7.44
N GLY A 462 10.03 -4.17 -7.94
CA GLY A 462 10.94 -3.18 -7.37
C GLY A 462 11.53 -2.32 -8.50
N THR A 463 11.47 -1.01 -8.36
CA THR A 463 12.08 -0.08 -9.31
C THR A 463 12.62 1.12 -8.53
N LEU A 464 13.88 1.42 -8.72
CA LEU A 464 14.57 2.62 -8.25
C LEU A 464 15.60 3.03 -9.30
N ASP A 465 16.20 4.22 -9.14
CA ASP A 465 17.37 4.60 -9.94
C ASP A 465 18.45 3.51 -9.86
N GLY A 466 18.73 2.88 -10.97
CA GLY A 466 19.74 1.83 -11.09
C GLY A 466 19.29 0.44 -10.61
N VAL A 467 17.98 0.20 -10.41
CA VAL A 467 17.46 -1.11 -9.97
C VAL A 467 16.15 -1.46 -10.67
N VAL A 468 16.06 -2.68 -11.17
CA VAL A 468 14.81 -3.33 -11.58
C VAL A 468 14.74 -4.69 -10.88
N ALA A 469 13.65 -4.94 -10.15
CA ALA A 469 13.48 -6.17 -9.40
C ALA A 469 12.07 -6.76 -9.58
N LEU A 470 11.98 -8.08 -9.50
CA LEU A 470 10.72 -8.83 -9.52
C LEU A 470 10.89 -10.08 -8.66
N ALA A 471 10.02 -10.28 -7.67
CA ALA A 471 10.04 -11.46 -6.81
C ALA A 471 8.62 -11.98 -6.60
N GLY A 472 8.39 -13.26 -6.84
CA GLY A 472 7.06 -13.81 -6.81
C GLY A 472 6.99 -15.32 -7.00
N TYR A 473 5.82 -15.77 -7.42
CA TYR A 473 5.56 -17.17 -7.70
C TYR A 473 4.72 -17.35 -8.97
N LEU A 474 4.76 -18.55 -9.50
CA LEU A 474 3.99 -18.98 -10.65
C LEU A 474 3.76 -20.48 -10.60
N GLN A 475 2.87 -20.97 -11.44
CA GLN A 475 2.76 -22.39 -11.75
C GLN A 475 3.29 -22.62 -13.17
N ASP A 476 4.15 -23.62 -13.35
CA ASP A 476 4.67 -23.98 -14.64
C ASP A 476 3.72 -24.88 -15.43
N SER A 477 4.08 -25.21 -16.68
CA SER A 477 3.27 -26.07 -17.55
C SER A 477 3.14 -27.52 -17.06
N SER A 478 3.95 -27.94 -16.10
CA SER A 478 3.89 -29.26 -15.48
C SER A 478 3.03 -29.30 -14.22
N GLY A 479 2.56 -28.13 -13.76
CA GLY A 479 1.80 -27.96 -12.52
C GLY A 479 2.67 -27.72 -11.29
N ALA A 480 4.00 -27.65 -11.41
CA ALA A 480 4.89 -27.32 -10.31
C ALA A 480 4.76 -25.84 -9.93
N THR A 481 4.71 -25.54 -8.63
CA THR A 481 4.73 -24.17 -8.16
C THR A 481 6.17 -23.73 -7.94
N LEU A 482 6.57 -22.69 -8.66
CA LEU A 482 7.91 -22.12 -8.58
C LEU A 482 7.87 -20.77 -7.85
N VAL A 483 8.90 -20.51 -7.03
CA VAL A 483 9.22 -19.19 -6.50
C VAL A 483 10.47 -18.65 -7.18
N PHE A 484 10.47 -17.34 -7.43
CA PHE A 484 11.59 -16.69 -8.11
C PHE A 484 11.87 -15.30 -7.53
N ALA A 485 13.11 -14.86 -7.68
CA ALA A 485 13.51 -13.47 -7.51
C ALA A 485 14.56 -13.14 -8.58
N THR A 486 14.34 -12.04 -9.30
CA THR A 486 15.25 -11.47 -10.27
C THR A 486 15.50 -10.01 -9.89
N ILE A 487 16.75 -9.64 -9.71
CA ILE A 487 17.17 -8.30 -9.31
C ILE A 487 18.30 -7.87 -10.24
N VAL A 488 18.08 -6.79 -10.96
CA VAL A 488 19.05 -6.17 -11.86
C VAL A 488 19.54 -4.88 -11.24
N THR A 489 20.85 -4.71 -11.09
CA THR A 489 21.48 -3.50 -10.54
C THR A 489 22.48 -2.92 -11.54
N GLY A 490 22.76 -1.61 -11.42
CA GLY A 490 23.60 -0.92 -12.41
C GLY A 490 22.83 -0.28 -13.56
N VAL A 491 21.52 -0.49 -13.63
CA VAL A 491 20.66 -0.04 -14.74
C VAL A 491 20.72 1.47 -14.91
N ALA A 492 21.11 1.93 -16.09
CA ALA A 492 21.07 3.35 -16.40
C ALA A 492 19.62 3.87 -16.38
N LYS A 493 19.38 5.08 -15.89
CA LYS A 493 18.03 5.66 -15.77
C LYS A 493 17.25 5.59 -17.09
N THR A 494 17.91 5.84 -18.22
CA THR A 494 17.33 5.78 -19.57
C THR A 494 17.05 4.36 -20.06
N ALA A 495 17.65 3.34 -19.44
CA ALA A 495 17.51 1.93 -19.79
C ALA A 495 16.47 1.19 -18.92
N THR A 496 15.89 1.84 -17.91
CA THR A 496 14.97 1.20 -16.93
C THR A 496 13.83 0.43 -17.62
N ALA A 497 13.16 1.03 -18.60
CA ALA A 497 12.05 0.37 -19.31
C ALA A 497 12.51 -0.86 -20.11
N GLY A 498 13.69 -0.80 -20.73
CA GLY A 498 14.30 -1.92 -21.44
C GLY A 498 14.64 -3.07 -20.49
N ALA A 499 15.24 -2.76 -19.34
CA ALA A 499 15.55 -3.74 -18.30
C ALA A 499 14.27 -4.37 -17.72
N GLN A 500 13.21 -3.58 -17.49
CA GLN A 500 11.91 -4.11 -17.07
C GLN A 500 11.33 -5.09 -18.09
N ALA A 501 11.33 -4.73 -19.37
CA ALA A 501 10.86 -5.62 -20.43
C ALA A 501 11.69 -6.90 -20.54
N ALA A 502 13.01 -6.83 -20.32
CA ALA A 502 13.89 -8.00 -20.31
C ALA A 502 13.62 -8.91 -19.09
N VAL A 503 13.41 -8.33 -17.90
CA VAL A 503 12.99 -9.08 -16.70
C VAL A 503 11.63 -9.74 -16.92
N ASP A 504 10.69 -9.08 -17.59
CA ASP A 504 9.39 -9.67 -17.94
C ASP A 504 9.52 -10.85 -18.89
N ARG A 505 10.34 -10.74 -19.96
CA ARG A 505 10.62 -11.85 -20.88
C ARG A 505 11.27 -13.03 -20.17
N LEU A 506 12.28 -12.74 -19.35
CA LEU A 506 12.99 -13.75 -18.57
C LEU A 506 12.01 -14.52 -17.65
N THR A 507 11.15 -13.80 -16.94
CA THR A 507 10.19 -14.41 -16.02
C THR A 507 9.05 -15.12 -16.77
N ALA A 508 8.58 -14.57 -17.89
CA ALA A 508 7.51 -15.15 -18.72
C ALA A 508 7.92 -16.48 -19.37
N SER A 509 9.21 -16.78 -19.45
CA SER A 509 9.69 -18.09 -19.95
C SER A 509 9.46 -19.22 -18.94
N LEU A 510 9.36 -18.93 -17.63
CA LEU A 510 9.23 -19.94 -16.58
C LEU A 510 7.91 -20.71 -16.64
N PRO A 511 6.71 -20.10 -16.78
CA PRO A 511 5.45 -20.83 -16.80
C PRO A 511 5.27 -21.74 -18.02
N ILE A 512 5.92 -21.40 -19.15
CA ILE A 512 5.81 -22.18 -20.38
C ILE A 512 6.94 -23.21 -20.56
N CYS A 513 7.92 -23.17 -19.67
CA CYS A 513 9.05 -24.06 -19.71
C CYS A 513 8.63 -25.49 -19.31
N GLY A 514 8.50 -26.36 -20.29
CA GLY A 514 8.49 -27.80 -20.05
C GLY A 514 9.91 -28.35 -19.82
N CYS A 515 10.74 -27.66 -19.10
CA CYS A 515 12.20 -27.80 -18.96
C CYS A 515 12.64 -29.11 -18.27
N ARG A 516 12.33 -30.26 -18.88
CA ARG A 516 12.68 -31.60 -18.39
C ARG A 516 13.98 -32.10 -18.99
#